data_ed83c80730751a89cdd6a90b0c953205
#
_entry.id   ed83c80730751a89cdd6a90b0c953205
#
_cell.length_a   1.000
_cell.length_b   1.000
_cell.length_c   1.000
_cell.angle_alpha   90.00
_cell.angle_beta   90.00
_cell.angle_gamma   90.00
#
_symmetry.space_group_name_H-M   'P 1'
#
loop_
_entity.id
_entity.type
_entity.pdbx_description
1 polymer ?
#
loop_
_entity_poly.entity_id
_entity_poly.type
_entity_poly.pdbx_seq_one_letter_code
_entity_poly.pdbx_strand_id
1 'polypeptide(L)'
;GDGTLLQAARDVVHLDIPLLGINLGTLGFLAEVDKNSVYPALDRLLSDDYELEDRMMLEGKIYRGEELIGKDIALNDIVIGREGHLRVIRFKNYVNDAYMNSYNADGIIISTPTGSIVCQREVPWFLPVPV
;
A
#
# COMPACT_ATOMS: atom_id res chain seq x y z
N GLY A 1 15.23 2.88 3.03
CA GLY A 1 13.94 2.97 3.73
C GLY A 1 12.86 2.13 3.06
N ASP A 2 11.64 2.15 3.60
CA ASP A 2 10.51 1.34 3.11
C ASP A 2 10.19 1.54 1.62
N GLY A 3 10.48 2.74 1.06
CA GLY A 3 10.23 3.03 -0.35
C GLY A 3 10.89 2.06 -1.33
N THR A 4 12.10 1.60 -1.03
CA THR A 4 12.79 0.59 -1.87
C THR A 4 12.06 -0.75 -1.83
N LEU A 5 11.58 -1.18 -0.67
CA LEU A 5 10.82 -2.43 -0.53
C LEU A 5 9.44 -2.32 -1.19
N LEU A 6 8.78 -1.18 -1.06
CA LEU A 6 7.51 -0.90 -1.75
C LEU A 6 7.67 -0.96 -3.27
N GLN A 7 8.75 -0.39 -3.81
CA GLN A 7 9.04 -0.46 -5.24
C GLN A 7 9.34 -1.89 -5.68
N ALA A 8 10.19 -2.61 -4.94
CA ALA A 8 10.49 -4.01 -5.23
C ALA A 8 9.22 -4.89 -5.23
N ALA A 9 8.32 -4.68 -4.26
CA ALA A 9 7.05 -5.41 -4.20
C ALA A 9 6.18 -5.17 -5.44
N ARG A 10 6.14 -3.93 -5.94
CA ARG A 10 5.42 -3.58 -7.18
C ARG A 10 6.02 -4.27 -8.41
N ASP A 11 7.35 -4.32 -8.47
CA ASP A 11 8.07 -4.88 -9.63
C ASP A 11 7.91 -6.40 -9.73
N VAL A 12 7.79 -7.10 -8.59
CA VAL A 12 7.76 -8.57 -8.55
C VAL A 12 6.39 -9.17 -8.20
N VAL A 13 5.35 -8.37 -8.01
CA VAL A 13 4.02 -8.84 -7.60
C VAL A 13 3.44 -9.98 -8.44
N HIS A 14 3.80 -10.04 -9.73
CA HIS A 14 3.33 -11.04 -10.68
C HIS A 14 4.25 -12.26 -10.78
N LEU A 15 5.34 -12.30 -10.02
CA LEU A 15 6.37 -13.35 -10.09
C LEU A 15 6.29 -14.34 -8.93
N ASP A 16 5.43 -14.10 -7.95
CA ASP A 16 5.30 -14.94 -6.74
C ASP A 16 6.64 -15.16 -6.02
N ILE A 17 7.42 -14.06 -5.90
CA ILE A 17 8.76 -14.06 -5.28
C ILE A 17 8.65 -13.42 -3.89
N PRO A 18 9.05 -14.15 -2.81
CA PRO A 18 9.13 -13.58 -1.48
C PRO A 18 10.20 -12.47 -1.40
N LEU A 19 9.94 -11.45 -0.60
CA LEU A 19 10.85 -10.34 -0.35
C LEU A 19 11.28 -10.31 1.11
N LEU A 20 12.56 -10.10 1.35
CA LEU A 20 13.11 -9.83 2.68
C LEU A 20 13.63 -8.39 2.73
N GLY A 21 13.06 -7.55 3.57
CA GLY A 21 13.50 -6.18 3.79
C GLY A 21 14.66 -6.12 4.79
N ILE A 22 15.79 -5.53 4.37
CA ILE A 22 16.94 -5.25 5.24
C ILE A 22 17.06 -3.74 5.42
N ASN A 23 17.01 -3.29 6.66
CA ASN A 23 17.15 -1.88 7.01
C ASN A 23 18.65 -1.53 7.21
N LEU A 24 19.16 -0.69 6.34
CA LEU A 24 20.56 -0.22 6.40
C LEU A 24 20.72 1.13 7.10
N GLY A 25 19.64 1.75 7.55
CA GLY A 25 19.66 3.11 8.11
C GLY A 25 18.52 3.36 9.10
N THR A 26 17.65 4.33 8.79
CA THR A 26 16.50 4.66 9.64
C THR A 26 15.47 3.54 9.61
N LEU A 27 15.04 3.10 10.79
CA LEU A 27 14.06 2.02 10.95
C LEU A 27 12.74 2.39 10.23
N GLY A 28 12.29 1.50 9.36
CA GLY A 28 10.97 1.53 8.73
C GLY A 28 10.05 0.48 9.33
N PHE A 29 8.79 0.44 8.88
CA PHE A 29 7.80 -0.52 9.36
C PHE A 29 7.82 -1.85 8.59
N LEU A 30 8.43 -1.89 7.41
CA LEU A 30 8.38 -3.05 6.51
C LEU A 30 9.65 -3.89 6.51
N ALA A 31 10.79 -3.32 6.92
CA ALA A 31 12.05 -4.05 6.98
C ALA A 31 12.22 -4.71 8.35
N GLU A 32 12.28 -6.03 8.39
CA GLU A 32 12.36 -6.83 9.62
C GLU A 32 13.80 -7.05 10.11
N VAL A 33 14.77 -6.97 9.20
CA VAL A 33 16.18 -7.23 9.49
C VAL A 33 16.96 -5.93 9.53
N ASP A 34 17.66 -5.65 10.62
CA ASP A 34 18.63 -4.56 10.68
C ASP A 34 20.00 -5.01 10.12
N LYS A 35 20.87 -4.03 9.80
CA LYS A 35 22.17 -4.30 9.18
C LYS A 35 23.09 -5.21 10.01
N ASN A 36 22.93 -5.25 11.33
CA ASN A 36 23.77 -6.07 12.21
C ASN A 36 23.27 -7.52 12.27
N SER A 37 21.99 -7.73 11.92
CA SER A 37 21.32 -9.04 11.94
C SER A 37 21.28 -9.72 10.58
N VAL A 38 21.96 -9.18 9.55
CA VAL A 38 21.94 -9.72 8.17
C VAL A 38 22.48 -11.14 8.12
N TYR A 39 23.65 -11.41 8.71
CA TYR A 39 24.23 -12.74 8.69
C TYR A 39 23.40 -13.79 9.42
N PRO A 40 22.93 -13.53 10.65
CA PRO A 40 21.96 -14.43 11.31
C PRO A 40 20.69 -14.67 10.50
N ALA A 41 20.14 -13.65 9.84
CA ALA A 41 18.95 -13.81 9.00
C ALA A 41 19.23 -14.69 7.77
N LEU A 42 20.38 -14.53 7.12
CA LEU A 42 20.80 -15.40 6.02
C LEU A 42 21.01 -16.85 6.46
N ASP A 43 21.60 -17.08 7.63
CA ASP A 43 21.75 -18.43 8.19
C ASP A 43 20.39 -19.10 8.43
N ARG A 44 19.41 -18.35 8.92
CA ARG A 44 18.03 -18.85 9.08
C ARG A 44 17.38 -19.17 7.75
N LEU A 45 17.54 -18.32 6.73
CA LEU A 45 17.04 -18.60 5.39
C LEU A 45 17.64 -19.87 4.80
N LEU A 46 18.95 -20.07 4.95
CA LEU A 46 19.64 -21.28 4.48
C LEU A 46 19.21 -22.55 5.22
N SER A 47 18.70 -22.40 6.43
CA SER A 47 18.23 -23.50 7.29
C SER A 47 16.71 -23.73 7.19
N ASP A 48 16.02 -23.04 6.26
CA ASP A 48 14.55 -23.04 6.14
C ASP A 48 13.83 -22.64 7.45
N ASP A 49 14.50 -21.85 8.31
CA ASP A 49 13.96 -21.33 9.57
C ASP A 49 13.40 -19.93 9.38
N TYR A 50 12.30 -19.81 8.65
CA TYR A 50 11.58 -18.56 8.42
C TYR A 50 10.10 -18.81 8.19
N GLU A 51 9.30 -17.76 8.32
CA GLU A 51 7.88 -17.76 7.97
C GLU A 51 7.62 -16.83 6.80
N LEU A 52 6.67 -17.19 5.92
CA LEU A 52 6.19 -16.33 4.86
C LEU A 52 4.93 -15.62 5.31
N GLU A 53 4.87 -14.32 5.12
CA GLU A 53 3.69 -13.50 5.36
C GLU A 53 3.10 -13.04 4.02
N ASP A 54 1.84 -13.38 3.78
CA ASP A 54 1.09 -12.87 2.64
C ASP A 54 0.57 -11.46 2.91
N ARG A 55 0.87 -10.51 2.04
CA ARG A 55 0.41 -9.13 2.15
C ARG A 55 -0.50 -8.77 0.98
N MET A 56 -1.68 -8.24 1.32
CA MET A 56 -2.63 -7.72 0.34
C MET A 56 -2.03 -6.52 -0.40
N MET A 57 -2.29 -6.43 -1.71
CA MET A 57 -1.98 -5.26 -2.52
C MET A 57 -3.25 -4.69 -3.16
N LEU A 58 -3.24 -3.40 -3.48
CA LEU A 58 -4.29 -2.71 -4.21
C LEU A 58 -3.91 -2.57 -5.68
N GLU A 59 -4.82 -2.90 -6.58
CA GLU A 59 -4.74 -2.50 -7.98
C GLU A 59 -5.67 -1.31 -8.21
N GLY A 60 -5.12 -0.18 -8.67
CA GLY A 60 -5.87 1.00 -9.07
C GLY A 60 -5.96 1.13 -10.57
N LYS A 61 -7.15 1.41 -11.10
CA LYS A 61 -7.39 1.72 -12.51
C LYS A 61 -8.13 3.04 -12.62
N ILE A 62 -7.68 3.88 -13.55
CA ILE A 62 -8.30 5.18 -13.82
C ILE A 62 -8.93 5.13 -15.20
N TYR A 63 -10.22 5.43 -15.25
CA TYR A 63 -10.97 5.50 -16.50
C TYR A 63 -11.46 6.92 -16.74
N ARG A 64 -11.47 7.32 -18.01
CA ARG A 64 -12.16 8.53 -18.50
C ARG A 64 -13.21 8.09 -19.50
N GLY A 65 -14.47 8.06 -19.07
CA GLY A 65 -15.51 7.35 -19.81
C GLY A 65 -15.20 5.85 -19.83
N GLU A 66 -15.05 5.27 -21.00
CA GLU A 66 -14.72 3.83 -21.19
C GLU A 66 -13.22 3.58 -21.38
N GLU A 67 -12.43 4.64 -21.52
CA GLU A 67 -10.99 4.54 -21.79
C GLU A 67 -10.18 4.37 -20.49
N LEU A 68 -9.36 3.32 -20.42
CA LEU A 68 -8.38 3.13 -19.36
C LEU A 68 -7.19 4.06 -19.58
N ILE A 69 -7.06 5.09 -18.75
CA ILE A 69 -5.99 6.09 -18.87
C ILE A 69 -4.84 5.88 -17.88
N GLY A 70 -4.99 5.02 -16.90
CA GLY A 70 -3.94 4.70 -15.94
C GLY A 70 -4.22 3.43 -15.14
N LYS A 71 -3.15 2.76 -14.76
CA LYS A 71 -3.17 1.59 -13.89
C LYS A 71 -1.92 1.58 -13.02
N ASP A 72 -2.08 1.27 -11.74
CA ASP A 72 -0.95 1.10 -10.83
C ASP A 72 -1.29 0.10 -9.71
N ILE A 73 -0.26 -0.33 -8.98
CA ILE A 73 -0.36 -1.28 -7.86
C ILE A 73 0.31 -0.68 -6.64
N ALA A 74 -0.30 -0.83 -5.47
CA ALA A 74 0.23 -0.35 -4.21
C ALA A 74 0.19 -1.43 -3.11
N LEU A 75 1.26 -1.54 -2.34
CA LEU A 75 1.31 -2.37 -1.14
C LEU A 75 0.66 -1.65 0.06
N ASN A 76 0.78 -0.34 0.14
CA ASN A 76 0.24 0.48 1.24
C ASN A 76 -1.11 1.08 0.90
N ASP A 77 -1.10 2.10 0.02
CA ASP A 77 -2.27 2.93 -0.25
C ASP A 77 -2.25 3.54 -1.65
N ILE A 78 -3.42 3.89 -2.12
CA ILE A 78 -3.65 4.69 -3.33
C ILE A 78 -4.30 5.98 -2.89
N VAL A 79 -3.65 7.09 -3.21
CA VAL A 79 -4.12 8.44 -2.89
C VAL A 79 -4.70 9.10 -4.15
N ILE A 80 -5.93 9.57 -4.06
CA ILE A 80 -6.55 10.39 -5.09
C ILE A 80 -6.73 11.78 -4.49
N GLY A 81 -5.93 12.72 -4.95
CA GLY A 81 -5.93 14.09 -4.46
C GLY A 81 -6.23 15.10 -5.55
N ARG A 82 -6.62 16.30 -5.14
CA ARG A 82 -6.76 17.43 -6.05
C ARG A 82 -5.40 17.95 -6.49
N GLU A 83 -5.36 18.48 -7.69
CA GLU A 83 -4.27 19.31 -8.18
C GLU A 83 -4.64 20.79 -7.98
N GLY A 84 -3.79 21.54 -7.26
CA GLY A 84 -3.99 22.97 -6.97
C GLY A 84 -4.90 23.27 -5.76
N HIS A 85 -5.07 24.57 -5.46
CA HIS A 85 -5.64 25.04 -4.18
C HIS A 85 -7.11 25.47 -4.20
N LEU A 86 -7.77 25.53 -5.35
CA LEU A 86 -9.00 26.31 -5.49
C LEU A 86 -10.33 25.54 -5.53
N ARG A 87 -10.34 24.22 -5.58
CA ARG A 87 -11.60 23.45 -5.66
C ARG A 87 -11.50 22.12 -4.93
N VAL A 88 -12.48 21.82 -4.08
CA VAL A 88 -12.68 20.48 -3.54
C VAL A 88 -13.17 19.52 -4.62
N ILE A 89 -12.79 18.25 -4.50
CA ILE A 89 -13.26 17.19 -5.40
C ILE A 89 -14.57 16.64 -4.84
N ARG A 90 -15.52 16.37 -5.72
CA ARG A 90 -16.73 15.63 -5.37
C ARG A 90 -16.53 14.15 -5.69
N PHE A 91 -16.59 13.34 -4.65
CA PHE A 91 -16.51 11.89 -4.75
C PHE A 91 -17.91 11.27 -4.66
N LYS A 92 -18.14 10.24 -5.48
CA LYS A 92 -19.23 9.27 -5.30
C LYS A 92 -18.60 7.90 -5.16
N ASN A 93 -18.85 7.25 -4.04
CA ASN A 93 -18.24 5.97 -3.74
C ASN A 93 -19.21 4.83 -3.93
N TYR A 94 -18.72 3.79 -4.55
CA TYR A 94 -19.42 2.52 -4.78
C TYR A 94 -18.53 1.40 -4.28
N VAL A 95 -19.12 0.40 -3.65
CA VAL A 95 -18.44 -0.84 -3.22
C VAL A 95 -19.23 -1.99 -3.82
N ASN A 96 -18.56 -2.85 -4.60
CA ASN A 96 -19.21 -3.96 -5.33
C ASN A 96 -20.46 -3.50 -6.12
N ASP A 97 -20.32 -2.41 -6.87
CA ASP A 97 -21.39 -1.75 -7.66
C ASP A 97 -22.54 -1.13 -6.85
N ALA A 98 -22.55 -1.28 -5.53
CA ALA A 98 -23.52 -0.62 -4.67
C ALA A 98 -23.07 0.79 -4.28
N TYR A 99 -23.95 1.77 -4.44
CA TYR A 99 -23.67 3.14 -3.97
C TYR A 99 -23.54 3.15 -2.45
N MET A 100 -22.45 3.72 -1.96
CA MET A 100 -22.18 3.86 -0.54
C MET A 100 -22.46 5.28 -0.04
N ASN A 101 -21.77 6.28 -0.58
CA ASN A 101 -21.94 7.68 -0.18
C ASN A 101 -21.36 8.67 -1.21
N SER A 102 -21.62 9.97 -0.97
CA SER A 102 -20.99 11.08 -1.71
C SER A 102 -20.52 12.14 -0.73
N TYR A 103 -19.36 12.71 -0.99
CA TYR A 103 -18.82 13.82 -0.21
C TYR A 103 -17.89 14.70 -1.05
N ASN A 104 -17.61 15.90 -0.51
CA ASN A 104 -16.63 16.82 -1.06
C ASN A 104 -15.41 16.81 -0.15
N ALA A 105 -14.24 16.59 -0.72
CA ALA A 105 -12.98 16.52 0.02
C ALA A 105 -11.80 16.99 -0.84
N ASP A 106 -10.64 17.18 -0.22
CA ASP A 106 -9.40 17.46 -0.91
C ASP A 106 -8.82 16.22 -1.57
N GLY A 107 -9.20 15.05 -1.09
CA GLY A 107 -8.78 13.75 -1.62
C GLY A 107 -9.45 12.59 -0.90
N ILE A 108 -9.10 11.39 -1.36
CA ILE A 108 -9.45 10.12 -0.75
C ILE A 108 -8.22 9.23 -0.71
N ILE A 109 -8.07 8.48 0.38
CA ILE A 109 -7.02 7.49 0.55
C ILE A 109 -7.68 6.12 0.68
N ILE A 110 -7.23 5.18 -0.13
CA ILE A 110 -7.67 3.79 -0.09
C ILE A 110 -6.44 2.97 0.29
N SER A 111 -6.50 2.27 1.42
CA SER A 111 -5.32 1.61 1.97
C SER A 111 -5.54 0.11 2.18
N THR A 112 -4.44 -0.64 2.09
CA THR A 112 -4.36 -2.03 2.53
C THR A 112 -4.23 -2.08 4.07
N PRO A 113 -4.33 -3.25 4.70
CA PRO A 113 -3.98 -3.41 6.11
C PRO A 113 -2.55 -2.98 6.44
N THR A 114 -1.60 -3.16 5.49
CA THR A 114 -0.21 -2.70 5.64
C THR A 114 -0.10 -1.17 5.74
N GLY A 115 -0.87 -0.43 4.93
CA GLY A 115 -0.89 1.05 4.91
C GLY A 115 -1.78 1.69 5.97
N SER A 116 -2.76 0.97 6.51
CA SER A 116 -3.78 1.53 7.42
C SER A 116 -3.22 2.18 8.70
N ILE A 117 -2.06 1.75 9.18
CA ILE A 117 -1.40 2.30 10.38
C ILE A 117 -0.99 3.76 10.18
N VAL A 118 -0.57 4.13 8.98
CA VAL A 118 -0.19 5.51 8.63
C VAL A 118 -1.43 6.40 8.55
N CYS A 119 -2.52 5.89 7.99
CA CYS A 119 -3.78 6.63 7.86
C CYS A 119 -4.46 6.89 9.21
N GLN A 120 -4.31 6.01 10.19
CA GLN A 120 -4.91 6.17 11.53
C GLN A 120 -4.35 7.36 12.32
N ARG A 121 -3.16 7.88 11.98
CA ARG A 121 -2.55 9.01 12.69
C ARG A 121 -3.04 10.38 12.21
N GLU A 122 -3.53 10.48 10.99
CA GLU A 122 -3.81 11.78 10.37
C GLU A 122 -5.29 12.01 10.00
N VAL A 123 -6.14 10.96 9.97
CA VAL A 123 -7.54 11.10 9.57
C VAL A 123 -8.46 10.28 10.48
N PRO A 124 -9.33 10.92 11.29
CA PRO A 124 -10.16 10.21 12.29
C PRO A 124 -11.35 9.43 11.72
N TRP A 125 -11.46 9.25 10.40
CA TRP A 125 -12.63 8.65 9.76
C TRP A 125 -12.25 7.56 8.75
N PHE A 126 -11.73 6.44 9.22
CA PHE A 126 -11.62 5.23 8.44
C PHE A 126 -12.58 4.15 8.98
N LEU A 127 -13.52 3.74 8.15
CA LEU A 127 -14.26 2.49 8.37
C LEU A 127 -13.45 1.36 7.72
N PRO A 128 -12.97 0.36 8.49
CA PRO A 128 -12.44 -0.84 7.89
C PRO A 128 -13.57 -1.52 7.09
N VAL A 129 -13.32 -1.82 5.83
CA VAL A 129 -14.22 -2.66 5.03
C VAL A 129 -13.94 -4.09 5.47
N PRO A 130 -14.91 -4.82 6.06
CA PRO A 130 -14.71 -6.24 6.38
C PRO A 130 -14.47 -7.03 5.08
N VAL A 131 -13.52 -7.94 5.12
CA VAL A 131 -13.22 -8.92 4.06
C VAL A 131 -14.32 -9.94 3.99
#